data_258dfdfb4de20b3595c317f9b3bb5491
#
_entry.id   258dfdfb4de20b3595c317f9b3bb5491
#
_cell.length_a   1.000
_cell.length_b   1.000
_cell.length_c   1.000
_cell.angle_alpha   90.00
_cell.angle_beta   90.00
_cell.angle_gamma   90.00
#
_symmetry.space_group_name_H-M   'P 1'
#
loop_
_entity.id
_entity.type
_entity.pdbx_description
1 polymer ?
#
loop_
_entity_poly.entity_id
_entity_poly.type
_entity_poly.pdbx_seq_one_letter_code
_entity_poly.pdbx_strand_id
1 'polypeptide(L)'
;MDPAVVVEELVRPVVAADGLELFDVRFGGGALQVFVDRPGGGVDLDTVSRVTRQVSDLLDEHDPLPGQYTLEVSSPGLERDLRRPDHFRRYVGREVKVKTRPGTDGERRLEGVLAEADEAGVVVAGRRLAYADIESARTVFRWGNP
;
A
#
# COMPACT_ATOMS: atom_id res chain seq x y z
N MET A 1 3.89 5.75 21.58
CA MET A 1 3.05 5.45 20.42
C MET A 1 3.88 5.64 19.16
N ASP A 2 3.75 4.75 18.20
CA ASP A 2 4.46 4.85 16.93
C ASP A 2 4.04 6.13 16.19
N PRO A 3 4.99 6.98 15.79
CA PRO A 3 4.66 8.20 15.03
C PRO A 3 3.81 7.95 13.80
N ALA A 4 4.02 6.85 13.10
CA ALA A 4 3.24 6.51 11.91
C ALA A 4 1.77 6.29 12.25
N VAL A 5 1.46 5.72 13.41
CA VAL A 5 0.08 5.50 13.86
C VAL A 5 -0.61 6.84 14.15
N VAL A 6 0.09 7.76 14.78
CA VAL A 6 -0.45 9.10 15.06
C VAL A 6 -0.77 9.83 13.76
N VAL A 7 0.15 9.78 12.80
CA VAL A 7 -0.06 10.40 11.48
C VAL A 7 -1.24 9.75 10.76
N GLU A 8 -1.34 8.43 10.82
CA GLU A 8 -2.45 7.68 10.21
C GLU A 8 -3.80 8.19 10.71
N GLU A 9 -3.95 8.37 12.02
CA GLU A 9 -5.17 8.85 12.62
C GLU A 9 -5.51 10.28 12.20
N LEU A 10 -4.50 11.14 12.09
CA LEU A 10 -4.69 12.53 11.67
C LEU A 10 -5.06 12.65 10.19
N VAL A 11 -4.42 11.84 9.35
CA VAL A 11 -4.52 11.95 7.89
C VAL A 11 -5.77 11.25 7.35
N ARG A 12 -6.23 10.19 8.00
CA ARG A 12 -7.35 9.40 7.51
C ARG A 12 -8.61 10.22 7.19
N PRO A 13 -9.07 11.14 8.05
CA PRO A 13 -10.25 11.94 7.71
C PRO A 13 -10.05 12.85 6.49
N VAL A 14 -8.85 13.39 6.33
CA VAL A 14 -8.52 14.27 5.19
C VAL A 14 -8.57 13.49 3.89
N VAL A 15 -7.98 12.31 3.89
CA VAL A 15 -7.96 11.42 2.73
C VAL A 15 -9.38 10.97 2.39
N ALA A 16 -10.17 10.59 3.39
CA ALA A 16 -11.55 10.14 3.21
C ALA A 16 -12.43 11.26 2.63
N ALA A 17 -12.21 12.51 3.05
CA ALA A 17 -12.98 13.65 2.56
C ALA A 17 -12.80 13.87 1.04
N ASP A 18 -11.68 13.44 0.48
CA ASP A 18 -11.42 13.50 -0.96
C ASP A 18 -11.87 12.23 -1.70
N GLY A 19 -12.60 11.34 -1.05
CA GLY A 19 -13.04 10.10 -1.66
C GLY A 19 -11.95 9.07 -1.83
N LEU A 20 -10.85 9.22 -1.09
CA LEU A 20 -9.71 8.32 -1.17
C LEU A 20 -9.63 7.45 0.07
N GLU A 21 -8.80 6.41 -0.01
CA GLU A 21 -8.50 5.55 1.11
C GLU A 21 -7.03 5.69 1.49
N LEU A 22 -6.77 5.67 2.79
CA LEU A 22 -5.40 5.63 3.29
C LEU A 22 -4.91 4.19 3.23
N PHE A 23 -3.95 3.92 2.35
CA PHE A 23 -3.44 2.58 2.15
C PHE A 23 -2.38 2.21 3.19
N ASP A 24 -1.41 3.09 3.41
CA ASP A 24 -0.32 2.83 4.34
C ASP A 24 0.37 4.14 4.71
N VAL A 25 1.03 4.17 5.87
CA VAL A 25 1.87 5.27 6.30
C VAL A 25 3.17 4.68 6.84
N ARG A 26 4.29 5.21 6.36
CA ARG A 26 5.62 4.78 6.81
C ARG A 26 6.44 6.00 7.20
N PHE A 27 7.14 5.92 8.32
CA PHE A 27 8.04 6.96 8.76
C PHE A 27 9.40 6.37 9.10
N GLY A 28 10.44 6.86 8.45
CA GLY A 28 11.81 6.42 8.69
C GLY A 28 12.77 7.05 7.70
N GLY A 29 14.06 7.06 8.02
CA GLY A 29 15.07 7.60 7.13
C GLY A 29 14.88 9.07 6.79
N GLY A 30 14.22 9.86 7.66
CA GLY A 30 13.96 11.26 7.40
C GLY A 30 12.82 11.52 6.43
N ALA A 31 12.02 10.50 6.11
CA ALA A 31 10.89 10.64 5.20
C ALA A 31 9.61 10.09 5.82
N LEU A 32 8.52 10.81 5.61
CA LEU A 32 7.18 10.34 5.90
C LEU A 32 6.50 10.00 4.57
N GLN A 33 6.14 8.76 4.40
CA GLN A 33 5.48 8.28 3.19
C GLN A 33 4.02 7.98 3.48
N VAL A 34 3.14 8.62 2.74
CA VAL A 34 1.69 8.43 2.85
C VAL A 34 1.20 7.85 1.53
N PHE A 35 0.60 6.68 1.59
CA PHE A 35 0.10 6.00 0.42
C PHE A 35 -1.42 6.06 0.40
N VAL A 36 -1.98 6.66 -0.63
CA VAL A 36 -3.42 6.82 -0.81
C VAL A 36 -3.87 6.10 -2.07
N ASP A 37 -5.10 5.63 -2.06
CA ASP A 37 -5.67 4.95 -3.21
C ASP A 37 -7.15 5.33 -3.35
N ARG A 38 -7.71 5.03 -4.50
CA ARG A 38 -9.14 5.25 -4.77
C ARG A 38 -9.82 3.91 -4.94
N PRO A 39 -11.04 3.73 -4.38
CA PRO A 39 -11.80 2.51 -4.69
C PRO A 39 -11.91 2.32 -6.20
N GLY A 40 -11.48 1.16 -6.69
CA GLY A 40 -11.40 0.91 -8.13
C GLY A 40 -10.07 1.28 -8.76
N GLY A 41 -9.16 1.91 -8.00
CA GLY A 41 -7.81 2.26 -8.45
C GLY A 41 -7.74 3.59 -9.20
N GLY A 42 -6.53 4.08 -9.38
CA GLY A 42 -6.26 5.27 -10.18
C GLY A 42 -6.41 6.59 -9.44
N VAL A 43 -5.31 7.09 -8.92
CA VAL A 43 -5.25 8.43 -8.32
C VAL A 43 -4.41 9.30 -9.26
N ASP A 44 -4.97 10.43 -9.72
CA ASP A 44 -4.27 11.29 -10.64
C ASP A 44 -3.32 12.25 -9.91
N LEU A 45 -2.46 12.90 -10.69
CA LEU A 45 -1.43 13.78 -10.14
C LEU A 45 -2.04 15.00 -9.44
N ASP A 46 -3.11 15.57 -9.96
CA ASP A 46 -3.76 16.72 -9.35
C ASP A 46 -4.33 16.36 -7.97
N THR A 47 -4.91 15.18 -7.85
CA THR A 47 -5.43 14.66 -6.58
C THR A 47 -4.30 14.45 -5.59
N VAL A 48 -3.19 13.83 -6.02
CA VAL A 48 -2.01 13.63 -5.17
C VAL A 48 -1.45 14.97 -4.69
N SER A 49 -1.37 15.97 -5.57
CA SER A 49 -0.87 17.29 -5.21
C SER A 49 -1.77 17.98 -4.19
N ARG A 50 -3.10 17.87 -4.35
CA ARG A 50 -4.06 18.46 -3.42
C ARG A 50 -3.96 17.79 -2.05
N VAL A 51 -3.91 16.46 -2.01
CA VAL A 51 -3.79 15.72 -0.75
C VAL A 51 -2.47 16.04 -0.07
N THR A 52 -1.38 16.16 -0.84
CA THR A 52 -0.07 16.50 -0.29
C THR A 52 -0.13 17.84 0.47
N ARG A 53 -0.76 18.85 -0.11
CA ARG A 53 -0.90 20.16 0.55
C ARG A 53 -1.76 20.08 1.80
N GLN A 54 -2.87 19.35 1.73
CA GLN A 54 -3.77 19.18 2.88
C GLN A 54 -3.08 18.44 4.03
N VAL A 55 -2.33 17.38 3.71
CA VAL A 55 -1.59 16.62 4.72
C VAL A 55 -0.47 17.47 5.30
N SER A 56 0.26 18.22 4.46
CA SER A 56 1.33 19.08 4.91
C SER A 56 0.82 20.15 5.90
N ASP A 57 -0.30 20.77 5.58
CA ASP A 57 -0.91 21.79 6.47
C ASP A 57 -1.34 21.17 7.80
N LEU A 58 -1.91 19.98 7.75
CA LEU A 58 -2.36 19.27 8.93
C LEU A 58 -1.19 18.88 9.84
N LEU A 59 -0.10 18.42 9.25
CA LEU A 59 1.10 18.06 10.00
C LEU A 59 1.79 19.28 10.60
N ASP A 60 1.78 20.41 9.91
CA ASP A 60 2.33 21.66 10.44
C ASP A 60 1.52 22.14 11.65
N GLU A 61 0.19 21.99 11.57
CA GLU A 61 -0.70 22.40 12.66
C GLU A 61 -0.52 21.53 13.91
N HIS A 62 -0.43 20.21 13.76
CA HIS A 62 -0.38 19.27 14.88
C HIS A 62 1.03 18.89 15.31
N ASP A 63 2.01 19.04 14.44
CA ASP A 63 3.43 18.75 14.67
C ASP A 63 3.66 17.40 15.40
N PRO A 64 3.14 16.27 14.85
CA PRO A 64 3.19 14.99 15.53
C PRO A 64 4.53 14.27 15.43
N LEU A 65 5.44 14.73 14.55
CA LEU A 65 6.69 14.04 14.28
C LEU A 65 7.88 14.83 14.79
N PRO A 66 8.90 14.16 15.34
CA PRO A 66 10.12 14.84 15.81
C PRO A 66 11.03 15.18 14.64
N GLY A 67 11.66 16.36 14.74
CA GLY A 67 12.70 16.78 13.80
C GLY A 67 12.16 17.16 12.42
N GLN A 68 13.07 17.23 11.48
CA GLN A 68 12.76 17.54 10.09
C GLN A 68 12.56 16.26 9.30
N TYR A 69 11.65 16.31 8.34
CA TYR A 69 11.35 15.17 7.49
C TYR A 69 10.81 15.66 6.15
N THR A 70 10.89 14.79 5.14
CA THR A 70 10.31 15.04 3.83
C THR A 70 8.96 14.31 3.75
N LEU A 71 7.92 14.99 3.32
CA LEU A 71 6.62 14.37 3.10
C LEU A 71 6.53 13.89 1.66
N GLU A 72 6.21 12.60 1.50
CA GLU A 72 5.96 12.00 0.20
C GLU A 72 4.57 11.39 0.20
N VAL A 73 3.72 11.82 -0.72
CA VAL A 73 2.39 11.24 -0.92
C VAL A 73 2.38 10.55 -2.27
N SER A 74 1.96 9.30 -2.30
CA SER A 74 1.90 8.56 -3.55
C SER A 74 0.73 7.59 -3.56
N SER A 75 0.47 7.03 -4.72
CA SER A 75 -0.56 6.02 -4.91
C SER A 75 0.09 4.67 -5.14
N PRO A 76 -0.46 3.57 -4.55
CA PRO A 76 0.02 2.23 -4.86
C PRO A 76 -0.39 1.74 -6.26
N GLY A 77 -0.93 2.62 -7.11
CA GLY A 77 -1.19 2.28 -8.50
C GLY A 77 0.04 1.89 -9.30
N LEU A 78 1.24 2.21 -8.77
CA LEU A 78 2.50 1.66 -9.27
C LEU A 78 2.81 0.37 -8.49
N GLU A 79 3.94 -0.26 -8.76
CA GLU A 79 4.32 -1.49 -8.07
C GLU A 79 4.41 -1.27 -6.57
N ARG A 80 3.55 -1.94 -5.81
CA ARG A 80 3.42 -1.74 -4.37
C ARG A 80 3.66 -3.03 -3.61
N ASP A 81 4.49 -2.98 -2.57
CA ASP A 81 4.74 -4.13 -1.69
C ASP A 81 3.48 -4.50 -0.91
N LEU A 82 3.16 -5.77 -0.91
CA LEU A 82 2.06 -6.35 -0.16
C LEU A 82 2.65 -7.06 1.05
N ARG A 83 2.35 -6.58 2.25
CA ARG A 83 2.99 -7.06 3.47
C ARG A 83 2.03 -7.67 4.48
N ARG A 84 0.75 -7.33 4.40
CA ARG A 84 -0.26 -7.76 5.38
C ARG A 84 -1.46 -8.37 4.67
N PRO A 85 -2.23 -9.23 5.35
CA PRO A 85 -3.43 -9.82 4.73
C PRO A 85 -4.41 -8.80 4.17
N ASP A 86 -4.59 -7.64 4.82
CA ASP A 86 -5.49 -6.60 4.32
C ASP A 86 -4.97 -5.99 3.02
N HIS A 87 -3.65 -5.91 2.82
CA HIS A 87 -3.08 -5.47 1.55
C HIS A 87 -3.48 -6.43 0.42
N PHE A 88 -3.35 -7.73 0.66
CA PHE A 88 -3.70 -8.72 -0.35
C PHE A 88 -5.20 -8.68 -0.67
N ARG A 89 -6.05 -8.60 0.34
CA ARG A 89 -7.50 -8.54 0.13
C ARG A 89 -7.91 -7.34 -0.72
N ARG A 90 -7.23 -6.22 -0.54
CA ARG A 90 -7.49 -5.00 -1.31
C ARG A 90 -7.22 -5.18 -2.81
N TYR A 91 -6.25 -6.02 -3.16
CA TYR A 91 -5.81 -6.18 -4.54
C TYR A 91 -6.27 -7.47 -5.20
N VAL A 92 -7.26 -8.14 -4.62
CA VAL A 92 -7.90 -9.29 -5.29
C VAL A 92 -8.44 -8.82 -6.66
N GLY A 93 -8.12 -9.59 -7.70
CA GLY A 93 -8.44 -9.23 -9.08
C GLY A 93 -7.33 -8.50 -9.81
N ARG A 94 -6.26 -8.10 -9.11
CA ARG A 94 -5.12 -7.41 -9.70
C ARG A 94 -3.96 -8.38 -9.89
N GLU A 95 -3.09 -8.07 -10.84
CA GLU A 95 -1.90 -8.87 -11.09
C GLU A 95 -0.84 -8.59 -10.04
N VAL A 96 -0.22 -9.65 -9.53
CA VAL A 96 0.80 -9.55 -8.48
C VAL A 96 1.98 -10.45 -8.82
N LYS A 97 3.15 -10.13 -8.25
CA LYS A 97 4.33 -10.98 -8.23
C LYS A 97 4.56 -11.44 -6.81
N VAL A 98 4.76 -12.74 -6.62
CA VAL A 98 5.02 -13.31 -5.30
C VAL A 98 6.29 -14.12 -5.35
N LYS A 99 7.13 -13.98 -4.32
CA LYS A 99 8.31 -14.81 -4.11
C LYS A 99 8.10 -15.59 -2.84
N THR A 100 8.20 -16.92 -2.94
CA THR A 100 8.04 -17.79 -1.76
C THR A 100 9.37 -17.97 -1.04
N ARG A 101 9.28 -18.39 0.22
CA ARG A 101 10.47 -18.69 1.02
C ARG A 101 11.14 -19.97 0.52
N PRO A 102 12.47 -20.13 0.72
CA PRO A 102 13.15 -21.37 0.40
C PRO A 102 12.50 -22.55 1.13
N GLY A 103 12.36 -23.67 0.44
CA GLY A 103 11.74 -24.86 1.01
C GLY A 103 10.24 -24.97 0.80
N THR A 104 9.60 -23.94 0.25
CA THR A 104 8.20 -24.01 -0.14
C THR A 104 8.07 -24.83 -1.40
N ASP A 105 7.09 -25.74 -1.45
CA ASP A 105 6.85 -26.57 -2.62
C ASP A 105 6.51 -25.73 -3.86
N GLY A 106 7.02 -26.16 -5.00
CA GLY A 106 6.75 -25.53 -6.28
C GLY A 106 7.72 -24.39 -6.60
N GLU A 107 7.40 -23.62 -7.62
CA GLU A 107 8.23 -22.52 -8.06
C GLU A 107 8.25 -21.39 -7.00
N ARG A 108 9.42 -20.82 -6.80
CA ARG A 108 9.58 -19.76 -5.82
C ARG A 108 9.03 -18.41 -6.30
N ARG A 109 8.95 -18.22 -7.61
CA ARG A 109 8.46 -16.96 -8.19
C ARG A 109 7.18 -17.22 -8.97
N LEU A 110 6.13 -16.52 -8.57
CA LEU A 110 4.82 -16.62 -9.20
C LEU A 110 4.41 -15.24 -9.69
N GLU A 111 3.79 -15.20 -10.86
CA GLU A 111 3.21 -13.97 -11.39
C GLU A 111 1.85 -14.31 -11.98
N GLY A 112 0.84 -13.56 -11.58
CA GLY A 112 -0.50 -13.77 -12.07
C GLY A 112 -1.52 -12.97 -11.28
N VAL A 113 -2.78 -13.18 -11.61
CA VAL A 113 -3.87 -12.50 -10.93
C VAL A 113 -4.05 -13.08 -9.53
N LEU A 114 -4.17 -12.18 -8.56
CA LEU A 114 -4.51 -12.56 -7.19
C LEU A 114 -6.01 -12.89 -7.17
N ALA A 115 -6.31 -14.21 -7.17
CA ALA A 115 -7.68 -14.68 -7.29
C ALA A 115 -8.46 -14.59 -6.00
N GLU A 116 -7.79 -14.91 -4.88
CA GLU A 116 -8.42 -14.91 -3.56
C GLU A 116 -7.40 -14.48 -2.51
N ALA A 117 -7.88 -13.85 -1.45
CA ALA A 117 -7.08 -13.55 -0.27
C ALA A 117 -7.98 -13.60 0.96
N ASP A 118 -7.56 -14.38 1.97
CA ASP A 118 -8.26 -14.49 3.24
C ASP A 118 -7.27 -14.37 4.40
N GLU A 119 -7.70 -14.66 5.61
CA GLU A 119 -6.85 -14.54 6.78
C GLU A 119 -5.73 -15.58 6.82
N ALA A 120 -5.89 -16.71 6.13
CA ALA A 120 -4.93 -17.82 6.14
C ALA A 120 -3.93 -17.75 4.99
N GLY A 121 -4.31 -17.20 3.85
CA GLY A 121 -3.44 -17.16 2.69
C GLY A 121 -4.07 -16.57 1.45
N VAL A 122 -3.44 -16.81 0.32
CA VAL A 122 -3.83 -16.23 -0.96
C VAL A 122 -3.82 -17.30 -2.04
N VAL A 123 -4.52 -17.03 -3.15
CA VAL A 123 -4.47 -17.85 -4.36
C VAL A 123 -3.92 -16.99 -5.50
N VAL A 124 -2.77 -17.38 -6.04
CA VAL A 124 -2.09 -16.69 -7.14
C VAL A 124 -1.69 -17.71 -8.18
N ALA A 125 -1.99 -17.45 -9.44
CA ALA A 125 -1.65 -18.34 -10.56
C ALA A 125 -2.12 -19.78 -10.32
N GLY A 126 -3.28 -19.94 -9.71
CA GLY A 126 -3.88 -21.24 -9.43
C GLY A 126 -3.27 -21.99 -8.23
N ARG A 127 -2.36 -21.35 -7.49
CA ARG A 127 -1.73 -21.96 -6.31
C ARG A 127 -2.17 -21.24 -5.05
N ARG A 128 -2.52 -22.04 -4.03
CA ARG A 128 -2.80 -21.50 -2.70
C ARG A 128 -1.51 -21.42 -1.90
N LEU A 129 -1.27 -20.24 -1.32
CA LEU A 129 -0.07 -19.98 -0.52
C LEU A 129 -0.48 -19.45 0.85
N ALA A 130 0.12 -20.01 1.90
CA ALA A 130 -0.01 -19.43 3.25
C ALA A 130 0.87 -18.17 3.34
N TYR A 131 0.45 -17.21 4.14
CA TYR A 131 1.26 -15.99 4.30
C TYR A 131 2.65 -16.29 4.84
N ALA A 132 2.78 -17.30 5.68
CA ALA A 132 4.07 -17.71 6.23
C ALA A 132 5.05 -18.20 5.14
N ASP A 133 4.54 -18.66 4.00
CA ASP A 133 5.37 -19.13 2.88
C ASP A 133 5.76 -18.01 1.92
N ILE A 134 5.24 -16.81 2.09
CA ILE A 134 5.53 -15.68 1.22
C ILE A 134 6.70 -14.89 1.78
N GLU A 135 7.79 -14.81 1.01
CA GLU A 135 8.94 -13.99 1.35
C GLU A 135 8.70 -12.54 0.99
N SER A 136 8.15 -12.30 -0.20
CA SER A 136 7.81 -10.96 -0.68
C SER A 136 6.70 -11.02 -1.71
N ALA A 137 5.95 -9.95 -1.84
CA ALA A 137 4.90 -9.83 -2.85
C ALA A 137 4.72 -8.36 -3.21
N ARG A 138 4.34 -8.10 -4.45
CA ARG A 138 4.06 -6.75 -4.93
C ARG A 138 3.03 -6.77 -6.05
N THR A 139 2.33 -5.64 -6.19
CA THR A 139 1.44 -5.45 -7.34
C THR A 139 2.27 -5.22 -8.60
N VAL A 140 1.72 -5.58 -9.74
CA VAL A 140 2.34 -5.34 -11.05
C VAL A 140 1.58 -4.20 -11.71
N PHE A 141 2.32 -3.17 -12.10
CA PHE A 141 1.77 -2.07 -12.87
C PHE A 141 2.02 -2.31 -14.36
N ARG A 142 0.95 -2.21 -15.15
CA ARG A 142 1.07 -2.31 -16.61
C ARG A 142 0.50 -1.06 -17.24
N TRP A 143 1.27 -0.44 -18.12
CA TRP A 143 0.86 0.74 -18.85
C TRP A 143 -0.33 0.41 -19.77
N GLY A 144 -1.30 1.31 -19.78
CA GLY A 144 -2.49 1.15 -20.61
C GLY A 144 -3.56 0.23 -20.01
N ASN A 145 -3.36 -0.26 -18.81
CA ASN A 145 -4.33 -1.09 -18.10
C ASN A 145 -5.15 -0.21 -17.16
N PRO A 146 -6.44 -0.05 -17.39
CA PRO A 146 -7.27 0.78 -16.53
C PRO A 146 -7.45 0.18 -15.14
#